data_085a02d24b3c7d4a30805a5dfa205d1f
#
_entry.id   085a02d24b3c7d4a30805a5dfa205d1f
#
_cell.length_a   1.000
_cell.length_b   1.000
_cell.length_c   1.000
_cell.angle_alpha   90.00
_cell.angle_beta   90.00
_cell.angle_gamma   90.00
#
_symmetry.space_group_name_H-M   'P 1'
#
loop_
_entity.id
_entity.type
_entity.pdbx_description
1 polymer ?
#
loop_
_entity_poly.entity_id
_entity_poly.type
_entity_poly.pdbx_seq_one_letter_code
_entity_poly.pdbx_strand_id
1 'polypeptide(L)'
;MNSLEVYKKLFKDPWALLSSLYILVLILVAVFAYQIAPDNSANANQMHLSIHSKSPGFKTKIILINNSEITKKKESFFFGESNFSTEIPIKDYFFEDGYVKIQPYGYPKNYFEYLDNKLVTALNFESDHLKEKSFILGTDMYGRDLLSRLIIGTRISLSIGFIAVFISLIIGIVLGGLGGYFGGNIDKFIVWLINVFWSIPTLLMVIAITLALGRGFWQVFIAVGLTMWVEVARIVRGQILSLKERTFIQSAKVLGFTNFRILFYHILPLIVPPLIVISAANFASAILIESGLSFLGIGAQPPLPSWGGMVKDHFKYLLLGKPYLTILPRPTIMR
;
A
#
# COMPACT_ATOMS: atom_id res chain seq x y z
N MET A 1 0.49 33.19 10.69
CA MET A 1 1.06 32.30 11.73
C MET A 1 2.43 31.87 11.23
N ASN A 2 3.50 32.23 11.92
CA ASN A 2 4.86 31.88 11.49
C ASN A 2 5.02 30.36 11.48
N SER A 3 5.59 29.79 10.42
CA SER A 3 5.88 28.34 10.31
C SER A 3 6.59 27.80 11.55
N LEU A 4 7.49 28.58 12.14
CA LEU A 4 8.19 28.27 13.40
C LEU A 4 7.25 28.04 14.61
N GLU A 5 6.12 28.74 14.70
CA GLU A 5 5.16 28.54 15.80
C GLU A 5 4.37 27.23 15.65
N VAL A 6 4.09 26.84 14.41
CA VAL A 6 3.43 25.56 14.12
C VAL A 6 4.33 24.40 14.53
N TYR A 7 5.61 24.45 14.15
CA TYR A 7 6.59 23.44 14.57
C TYR A 7 6.76 23.38 16.09
N LYS A 8 6.84 24.53 16.76
CA LYS A 8 6.93 24.56 18.23
C LYS A 8 5.72 23.95 18.92
N LYS A 9 4.49 24.13 18.37
CA LYS A 9 3.28 23.48 18.88
C LYS A 9 3.29 21.96 18.66
N LEU A 10 3.74 21.50 17.48
CA LEU A 10 3.87 20.07 17.18
C LEU A 10 4.80 19.37 18.18
N PHE A 11 5.97 19.97 18.49
CA PHE A 11 6.92 19.40 19.44
C PHE A 11 6.46 19.45 20.90
N LYS A 12 5.46 20.26 21.25
CA LYS A 12 4.86 20.33 22.59
C LYS A 12 3.77 19.30 22.82
N ASP A 13 3.13 18.80 21.76
CA ASP A 13 2.11 17.76 21.84
C ASP A 13 2.71 16.37 21.60
N PRO A 14 2.82 15.50 22.64
CA PRO A 14 3.43 14.19 22.52
C PRO A 14 2.67 13.27 21.55
N TRP A 15 1.35 13.41 21.45
CA TRP A 15 0.54 12.59 20.52
C TRP A 15 0.77 13.00 19.06
N ALA A 16 0.86 14.29 18.79
CA ALA A 16 1.19 14.79 17.47
C ALA A 16 2.60 14.40 17.04
N LEU A 17 3.56 14.44 17.97
CA LEU A 17 4.93 14.00 17.71
C LEU A 17 5.00 12.50 17.40
N LEU A 18 4.36 11.66 18.23
CA LEU A 18 4.33 10.21 18.03
C LEU A 18 3.66 9.83 16.70
N SER A 19 2.54 10.48 16.36
CA SER A 19 1.84 10.24 15.09
C SER A 19 2.68 10.65 13.90
N SER A 20 3.34 11.80 13.96
CA SER A 20 4.22 12.26 12.86
C SER A 20 5.45 11.37 12.70
N LEU A 21 6.04 10.91 13.81
CA LEU A 21 7.15 9.96 13.78
C LEU A 21 6.71 8.61 13.18
N TYR A 22 5.54 8.11 13.57
CA TYR A 22 4.98 6.88 13.04
C TYR A 22 4.75 6.96 11.52
N ILE A 23 4.15 8.06 11.04
CA ILE A 23 3.96 8.30 9.61
C ILE A 23 5.30 8.37 8.88
N LEU A 24 6.29 9.07 9.45
CA LEU A 24 7.63 9.16 8.88
C LEU A 24 8.28 7.77 8.74
N VAL A 25 8.19 6.94 9.79
CA VAL A 25 8.70 5.55 9.77
C VAL A 25 7.99 4.74 8.67
N LEU A 26 6.67 4.83 8.54
CA LEU A 26 5.94 4.13 7.49
C LEU A 26 6.36 4.59 6.08
N ILE A 27 6.59 5.89 5.88
CA ILE A 27 7.08 6.42 4.60
C ILE A 27 8.48 5.87 4.30
N LEU A 28 9.38 5.87 5.30
CA LEU A 28 10.72 5.30 5.13
C LEU A 28 10.67 3.80 4.81
N VAL A 29 9.84 3.05 5.53
CA VAL A 29 9.59 1.62 5.23
C VAL A 29 9.06 1.44 3.80
N ALA A 30 8.13 2.27 3.35
CA ALA A 30 7.59 2.19 2.01
C ALA A 30 8.62 2.53 0.91
N VAL A 31 9.48 3.53 1.16
CA VAL A 31 10.55 3.92 0.21
C VAL A 31 11.61 2.83 0.10
N PHE A 32 12.07 2.31 1.25
CA PHE A 32 13.13 1.31 1.33
C PHE A 32 12.61 -0.13 1.42
N ALA A 33 11.38 -0.39 0.99
CA ALA A 33 10.69 -1.66 1.20
C ALA A 33 11.50 -2.87 0.71
N TYR A 34 12.05 -2.82 -0.50
CA TYR A 34 12.82 -3.93 -1.08
C TYR A 34 14.23 -4.08 -0.51
N GLN A 35 14.78 -3.05 0.13
CA GLN A 35 16.08 -3.12 0.81
C GLN A 35 15.95 -3.71 2.22
N ILE A 36 14.80 -3.49 2.87
CA ILE A 36 14.53 -3.94 4.24
C ILE A 36 13.92 -5.35 4.24
N ALA A 37 13.17 -5.71 3.20
CA ALA A 37 12.48 -6.99 3.11
C ALA A 37 13.46 -8.17 3.00
N PRO A 38 13.37 -9.20 3.87
CA PRO A 38 14.17 -10.43 3.77
C PRO A 38 14.01 -11.16 2.44
N ASP A 39 12.81 -11.13 1.88
CA ASP A 39 12.52 -11.56 0.50
C ASP A 39 12.35 -10.31 -0.36
N ASN A 40 13.41 -9.94 -1.09
CA ASN A 40 13.46 -8.79 -1.99
C ASN A 40 13.00 -9.11 -3.42
N SER A 41 12.45 -10.30 -3.64
CA SER A 41 11.86 -10.68 -4.93
C SER A 41 10.68 -9.79 -5.29
N ALA A 42 10.37 -9.69 -6.57
CA ALA A 42 9.24 -8.90 -7.05
C ALA A 42 7.94 -9.29 -6.30
N ASN A 43 7.37 -8.35 -5.56
CA ASN A 43 6.18 -8.52 -4.70
C ASN A 43 6.35 -9.50 -3.52
N ALA A 44 7.58 -9.86 -3.11
CA ALA A 44 7.87 -10.92 -2.14
C ALA A 44 7.01 -12.17 -2.43
N ASN A 45 7.12 -12.68 -3.64
CA ASN A 45 6.23 -13.73 -4.13
C ASN A 45 6.94 -15.08 -4.30
N GLN A 46 8.02 -15.33 -3.59
CA GLN A 46 8.62 -16.66 -3.52
C GLN A 46 7.72 -17.60 -2.74
N MET A 47 7.10 -18.57 -3.44
CA MET A 47 6.13 -19.50 -2.86
C MET A 47 6.78 -20.81 -2.50
N HIS A 48 6.56 -21.27 -1.25
CA HIS A 48 7.04 -22.56 -0.74
C HIS A 48 5.89 -23.31 -0.09
N LEU A 49 5.03 -23.92 -0.89
CA LEU A 49 3.81 -24.58 -0.42
C LEU A 49 4.07 -25.64 0.67
N SER A 50 5.24 -26.27 0.66
CA SER A 50 5.66 -27.27 1.64
C SER A 50 5.84 -26.70 3.07
N ILE A 51 6.09 -25.42 3.22
CA ILE A 51 6.24 -24.73 4.50
C ILE A 51 5.14 -23.68 4.74
N HIS A 52 3.93 -23.90 4.22
CA HIS A 52 2.81 -22.99 4.39
C HIS A 52 2.41 -22.79 5.86
N SER A 53 1.98 -21.61 6.23
CA SER A 53 1.39 -21.27 7.53
C SER A 53 2.24 -21.67 8.75
N LYS A 54 3.57 -21.51 8.66
CA LYS A 54 4.49 -21.72 9.78
C LYS A 54 4.45 -20.53 10.74
N SER A 55 4.66 -20.84 12.02
CA SER A 55 4.64 -19.83 13.11
C SER A 55 5.79 -18.81 13.02
N PRO A 56 5.63 -17.63 13.63
CA PRO A 56 6.72 -16.67 13.79
C PRO A 56 7.98 -17.31 14.38
N GLY A 57 9.14 -16.92 13.86
CA GLY A 57 10.45 -17.47 14.26
C GLY A 57 10.80 -18.79 13.60
N PHE A 58 10.02 -19.28 12.64
CA PHE A 58 10.34 -20.52 11.91
C PHE A 58 11.65 -20.39 11.13
N LYS A 59 12.50 -21.41 11.25
CA LYS A 59 13.77 -21.54 10.53
C LYS A 59 13.79 -22.80 9.70
N THR A 60 14.41 -22.75 8.54
CA THR A 60 14.59 -23.90 7.67
C THR A 60 15.81 -23.74 6.78
N LYS A 61 16.37 -24.88 6.37
CA LYS A 61 17.39 -24.94 5.33
C LYS A 61 16.71 -24.82 3.97
N ILE A 62 17.28 -24.05 3.07
CA ILE A 62 16.78 -23.85 1.70
C ILE A 62 17.91 -24.16 0.73
N ILE A 63 17.59 -24.97 -0.27
CA ILE A 63 18.49 -25.25 -1.38
C ILE A 63 18.22 -24.21 -2.47
N LEU A 64 19.27 -23.53 -2.91
CA LEU A 64 19.24 -22.59 -4.03
C LEU A 64 19.72 -23.30 -5.30
N ILE A 65 18.84 -23.45 -6.27
CA ILE A 65 19.17 -23.97 -7.59
C ILE A 65 19.19 -22.78 -8.55
N ASN A 66 20.39 -22.40 -8.97
CA ASN A 66 20.55 -21.35 -9.99
C ASN A 66 20.32 -21.95 -11.37
N ASN A 67 19.33 -21.48 -12.10
CA ASN A 67 19.17 -21.82 -13.50
C ASN A 67 20.24 -21.06 -14.31
N SER A 68 21.23 -21.82 -14.80
CA SER A 68 22.41 -21.31 -15.50
C SER A 68 22.17 -20.58 -16.83
N GLU A 69 20.94 -20.56 -17.33
CA GLU A 69 20.61 -19.95 -18.63
C GLU A 69 20.14 -18.50 -18.55
N ILE A 70 19.98 -17.91 -17.34
CA ILE A 70 19.35 -16.62 -17.22
C ILE A 70 20.35 -15.56 -16.77
N THR A 71 20.67 -14.74 -17.74
CA THR A 71 21.53 -13.55 -17.66
C THR A 71 21.06 -12.56 -16.59
N LYS A 72 22.07 -12.05 -15.84
CA LYS A 72 22.09 -10.83 -15.02
C LYS A 72 20.85 -10.57 -14.16
N LYS A 73 21.01 -10.78 -12.87
CA LYS A 73 20.23 -10.22 -11.77
C LYS A 73 19.92 -8.75 -12.07
N LYS A 74 18.69 -8.44 -12.44
CA LYS A 74 18.26 -7.05 -12.63
C LYS A 74 17.71 -6.58 -11.29
N GLU A 75 18.58 -6.01 -10.48
CA GLU A 75 18.19 -5.34 -9.25
C GLU A 75 17.44 -4.06 -9.59
N SER A 76 16.25 -3.89 -9.03
CA SER A 76 15.50 -2.65 -9.11
C SER A 76 15.15 -2.15 -7.74
N PHE A 77 15.58 -0.92 -7.42
CA PHE A 77 15.25 -0.26 -6.17
C PHE A 77 13.72 -0.21 -5.92
N PHE A 78 12.94 -0.06 -7.00
CA PHE A 78 11.49 0.11 -6.90
C PHE A 78 10.68 -1.15 -7.16
N PHE A 79 11.22 -2.15 -7.86
CA PHE A 79 10.44 -3.32 -8.30
C PHE A 79 10.97 -4.64 -7.75
N GLY A 80 12.03 -4.58 -6.94
CA GLY A 80 12.68 -5.76 -6.40
C GLY A 80 13.56 -6.49 -7.42
N GLU A 81 14.08 -7.62 -7.00
CA GLU A 81 14.90 -8.47 -7.84
C GLU A 81 14.03 -9.43 -8.64
N SER A 82 14.31 -9.58 -9.91
CA SER A 82 13.80 -10.70 -10.69
C SER A 82 14.63 -11.93 -10.32
N ASN A 83 14.17 -12.68 -9.31
CA ASN A 83 14.86 -13.85 -8.81
C ASN A 83 14.52 -15.06 -9.66
N PHE A 84 15.51 -15.66 -10.29
CA PHE A 84 15.38 -16.86 -11.14
C PHE A 84 15.93 -18.11 -10.46
N SER A 85 16.36 -18.03 -9.21
CA SER A 85 16.76 -19.19 -8.43
C SER A 85 15.52 -19.91 -7.88
N THR A 86 15.46 -21.22 -8.10
CA THR A 86 14.45 -22.07 -7.45
C THR A 86 14.90 -22.34 -6.02
N GLU A 87 14.06 -21.98 -5.05
CA GLU A 87 14.29 -22.25 -3.63
C GLU A 87 13.52 -23.51 -3.20
N ILE A 88 14.20 -24.52 -2.66
CA ILE A 88 13.58 -25.75 -2.16
C ILE A 88 13.79 -25.84 -0.65
N PRO A 89 12.75 -25.64 0.20
CA PRO A 89 12.86 -25.84 1.64
C PRO A 89 12.99 -27.31 2.00
N ILE A 90 14.00 -27.64 2.84
CA ILE A 90 14.26 -29.00 3.28
C ILE A 90 14.30 -29.08 4.82
N LYS A 91 14.00 -30.24 5.37
CA LYS A 91 14.16 -30.54 6.80
C LYS A 91 15.59 -30.94 7.11
N ASP A 92 16.12 -31.85 6.31
CA ASP A 92 17.45 -32.43 6.48
C ASP A 92 18.01 -32.92 5.16
N TYR A 93 19.30 -33.25 5.12
CA TYR A 93 20.00 -33.77 3.96
C TYR A 93 21.14 -34.68 4.41
N PHE A 94 21.56 -35.60 3.56
CA PHE A 94 22.77 -36.40 3.74
C PHE A 94 23.36 -36.77 2.37
N PHE A 95 24.64 -37.15 2.41
CA PHE A 95 25.37 -37.53 1.20
C PHE A 95 25.40 -39.05 1.08
N GLU A 96 25.09 -39.56 -0.08
CA GLU A 96 25.16 -41.00 -0.41
C GLU A 96 25.62 -41.16 -1.85
N ASP A 97 26.68 -41.96 -2.07
CA ASP A 97 27.24 -42.25 -3.39
C ASP A 97 27.58 -41.04 -4.25
N GLY A 98 28.03 -39.95 -3.65
CA GLY A 98 28.34 -38.69 -4.34
C GLY A 98 27.14 -37.83 -4.72
N TYR A 99 25.94 -38.26 -4.38
CA TYR A 99 24.68 -37.52 -4.56
C TYR A 99 24.18 -36.93 -3.23
N VAL A 100 23.34 -35.91 -3.36
CA VAL A 100 22.67 -35.29 -2.22
C VAL A 100 21.27 -35.91 -2.10
N LYS A 101 20.98 -36.56 -0.98
CA LYS A 101 19.62 -36.96 -0.60
C LYS A 101 19.03 -35.91 0.31
N ILE A 102 17.82 -35.46 0.01
CA ILE A 102 17.11 -34.41 0.74
C ILE A 102 15.84 -34.97 1.35
N GLN A 103 15.49 -34.46 2.53
CA GLN A 103 14.20 -34.71 3.17
C GLN A 103 13.29 -33.45 2.95
N PRO A 104 12.39 -33.46 1.97
CA PRO A 104 11.50 -32.33 1.73
C PRO A 104 10.41 -32.23 2.81
N TYR A 105 9.82 -31.05 2.96
CA TYR A 105 8.64 -30.87 3.81
C TYR A 105 7.40 -31.51 3.18
N GLY A 106 6.46 -31.97 4.05
CA GLY A 106 5.20 -32.57 3.60
C GLY A 106 5.26 -34.09 3.45
N TYR A 107 6.44 -34.70 3.53
CA TYR A 107 6.63 -36.14 3.42
C TYR A 107 6.94 -36.77 4.79
N PRO A 108 6.71 -38.12 4.94
CA PRO A 108 7.08 -38.86 6.15
C PRO A 108 8.55 -38.70 6.51
N LYS A 109 8.88 -38.89 7.81
CA LYS A 109 10.26 -38.78 8.31
C LYS A 109 11.29 -39.63 7.58
N ASN A 110 10.87 -40.77 7.04
CA ASN A 110 11.75 -41.72 6.36
C ASN A 110 11.76 -41.55 4.83
N TYR A 111 11.10 -40.54 4.32
CA TYR A 111 11.09 -40.24 2.88
C TYR A 111 12.24 -39.35 2.53
N PHE A 112 13.11 -39.81 1.65
CA PHE A 112 14.22 -39.06 1.07
C PHE A 112 14.20 -39.22 -0.44
N GLU A 113 14.53 -38.15 -1.13
CA GLU A 113 14.67 -38.16 -2.58
C GLU A 113 16.04 -37.67 -3.00
N TYR A 114 16.55 -38.17 -4.12
CA TYR A 114 17.78 -37.65 -4.69
C TYR A 114 17.52 -36.27 -5.30
N LEU A 115 18.43 -35.36 -5.03
CA LEU A 115 18.42 -34.07 -5.72
C LEU A 115 18.96 -34.26 -7.13
N ASP A 116 18.06 -34.52 -8.07
CA ASP A 116 18.41 -34.71 -9.48
C ASP A 116 18.68 -33.36 -10.16
N ASN A 117 19.84 -32.80 -9.89
CA ASN A 117 20.32 -31.61 -10.57
C ASN A 117 21.82 -31.71 -10.87
N LYS A 118 22.17 -31.76 -12.12
CA LYS A 118 23.57 -31.85 -12.61
C LYS A 118 24.46 -30.68 -12.16
N LEU A 119 23.87 -29.58 -11.72
CA LEU A 119 24.56 -28.40 -11.23
C LEU A 119 24.93 -28.48 -9.74
N VAL A 120 24.34 -29.42 -8.99
CA VAL A 120 24.51 -29.56 -7.56
C VAL A 120 25.26 -30.85 -7.29
N THR A 121 26.53 -30.73 -6.90
CA THR A 121 27.37 -31.88 -6.50
C THR A 121 27.55 -31.86 -4.98
N ALA A 122 27.86 -33.02 -4.40
CA ALA A 122 28.14 -33.14 -2.96
C ALA A 122 29.28 -32.20 -2.50
N LEU A 123 30.22 -31.90 -3.37
CA LEU A 123 31.39 -31.04 -3.08
C LEU A 123 31.05 -29.56 -2.92
N ASN A 124 30.06 -29.04 -3.64
CA ASN A 124 29.68 -27.61 -3.63
C ASN A 124 28.32 -27.34 -2.99
N PHE A 125 27.66 -28.37 -2.47
CA PHE A 125 26.29 -28.27 -1.94
C PHE A 125 26.18 -27.29 -0.77
N GLU A 126 27.02 -27.46 0.24
CA GLU A 126 26.94 -26.67 1.48
C GLU A 126 27.41 -25.23 1.28
N SER A 127 28.43 -25.01 0.42
CA SER A 127 29.00 -23.66 0.21
C SER A 127 28.12 -22.79 -0.70
N ASP A 128 27.62 -23.38 -1.79
CA ASP A 128 27.06 -22.61 -2.89
C ASP A 128 25.52 -22.69 -2.96
N HIS A 129 24.96 -23.80 -2.47
CA HIS A 129 23.54 -24.11 -2.66
C HIS A 129 22.73 -24.13 -1.37
N LEU A 130 23.35 -24.32 -0.19
CA LEU A 130 22.62 -24.41 1.06
C LEU A 130 22.60 -23.08 1.80
N LYS A 131 21.40 -22.57 2.15
CA LYS A 131 21.24 -21.39 3.02
C LYS A 131 20.23 -21.69 4.13
N GLU A 132 20.49 -21.17 5.32
CA GLU A 132 19.51 -21.12 6.39
C GLU A 132 18.67 -19.86 6.25
N LYS A 133 17.34 -19.99 6.15
CA LYS A 133 16.41 -18.86 6.08
C LYS A 133 15.53 -18.82 7.32
N SER A 134 15.46 -17.65 7.93
CA SER A 134 14.65 -17.40 9.12
C SER A 134 13.44 -16.54 8.74
N PHE A 135 12.23 -17.02 9.05
CA PHE A 135 10.97 -16.33 8.82
C PHE A 135 10.50 -15.68 10.13
N ILE A 136 10.87 -14.41 10.33
CA ILE A 136 10.63 -13.67 11.58
C ILE A 136 9.16 -13.66 11.97
N LEU A 137 8.25 -13.35 11.03
CA LEU A 137 6.80 -13.38 11.25
C LEU A 137 6.16 -14.69 10.77
N GLY A 138 6.97 -15.68 10.41
CA GLY A 138 6.50 -16.94 9.85
C GLY A 138 6.16 -16.84 8.36
N THR A 139 5.43 -17.85 7.86
CA THR A 139 5.05 -17.95 6.44
C THR A 139 3.55 -17.84 6.27
N ASP A 140 3.13 -17.28 5.15
CA ASP A 140 1.71 -17.15 4.77
C ASP A 140 1.12 -18.49 4.28
N MET A 141 -0.13 -18.46 3.80
CA MET A 141 -0.82 -19.65 3.29
C MET A 141 -0.18 -20.28 2.04
N TYR A 142 0.70 -19.55 1.37
CA TYR A 142 1.44 -20.01 0.20
C TYR A 142 2.93 -20.30 0.53
N GLY A 143 3.31 -20.20 1.81
CA GLY A 143 4.70 -20.39 2.25
C GLY A 143 5.63 -19.22 1.94
N ARG A 144 5.09 -18.03 1.61
CA ARG A 144 5.85 -16.81 1.37
C ARG A 144 6.22 -16.13 2.69
N ASP A 145 7.29 -15.34 2.71
CA ASP A 145 7.69 -14.60 3.90
C ASP A 145 6.67 -13.51 4.26
N LEU A 146 6.02 -13.66 5.42
CA LEU A 146 4.96 -12.76 5.87
C LEU A 146 5.48 -11.36 6.16
N LEU A 147 6.71 -11.23 6.72
CA LEU A 147 7.31 -9.93 7.02
C LEU A 147 7.60 -9.15 5.75
N SER A 148 8.21 -9.76 4.77
CA SER A 148 8.51 -9.13 3.47
C SER A 148 7.25 -8.65 2.76
N ARG A 149 6.20 -9.47 2.77
CA ARG A 149 4.90 -9.08 2.21
C ARG A 149 4.26 -7.92 2.96
N LEU A 150 4.40 -7.87 4.28
CA LEU A 150 3.89 -6.75 5.09
C LEU A 150 4.64 -5.44 4.76
N ILE A 151 5.96 -5.51 4.65
CA ILE A 151 6.82 -4.36 4.31
C ILE A 151 6.49 -3.84 2.90
N ILE A 152 6.45 -4.71 1.90
CA ILE A 152 6.12 -4.32 0.52
C ILE A 152 4.65 -3.88 0.42
N GLY A 153 3.75 -4.53 1.17
CA GLY A 153 2.34 -4.15 1.30
C GLY A 153 2.14 -2.73 1.84
N THR A 154 3.01 -2.27 2.75
CA THR A 154 3.03 -0.88 3.22
C THR A 154 3.17 0.09 2.07
N ARG A 155 4.12 -0.15 1.17
CA ARG A 155 4.34 0.69 -0.01
C ARG A 155 3.10 0.74 -0.92
N ILE A 156 2.49 -0.42 -1.17
CA ILE A 156 1.30 -0.53 -2.02
C ILE A 156 0.13 0.24 -1.40
N SER A 157 -0.18 -0.05 -0.13
CA SER A 157 -1.33 0.58 0.55
C SER A 157 -1.15 2.09 0.74
N LEU A 158 0.05 2.57 1.06
CA LEU A 158 0.31 4.02 1.14
C LEU A 158 0.21 4.70 -0.24
N SER A 159 0.69 4.05 -1.30
CA SER A 159 0.57 4.59 -2.67
C SER A 159 -0.89 4.75 -3.08
N ILE A 160 -1.77 3.82 -2.71
CA ILE A 160 -3.21 3.91 -2.97
C ILE A 160 -3.78 5.17 -2.32
N GLY A 161 -3.54 5.33 -1.02
CA GLY A 161 -4.01 6.50 -0.27
C GLY A 161 -3.52 7.81 -0.89
N PHE A 162 -2.23 7.88 -1.21
CA PHE A 162 -1.62 9.11 -1.75
C PHE A 162 -2.17 9.49 -3.13
N ILE A 163 -2.24 8.54 -4.05
CA ILE A 163 -2.72 8.80 -5.42
C ILE A 163 -4.21 9.14 -5.41
N ALA A 164 -5.03 8.42 -4.61
CA ALA A 164 -6.45 8.71 -4.49
C ALA A 164 -6.71 10.11 -3.94
N VAL A 165 -5.99 10.52 -2.88
CA VAL A 165 -6.08 11.87 -2.31
C VAL A 165 -5.64 12.91 -3.32
N PHE A 166 -4.54 12.67 -4.05
CA PHE A 166 -4.06 13.61 -5.07
C PHE A 166 -5.11 13.85 -6.17
N ILE A 167 -5.72 12.79 -6.69
CA ILE A 167 -6.80 12.90 -7.67
C ILE A 167 -8.00 13.67 -7.09
N SER A 168 -8.43 13.32 -5.88
CA SER A 168 -9.56 13.95 -5.22
C SER A 168 -9.33 15.44 -4.95
N LEU A 169 -8.10 15.82 -4.57
CA LEU A 169 -7.72 17.22 -4.36
C LEU A 169 -7.78 18.03 -5.66
N ILE A 170 -7.21 17.52 -6.75
CA ILE A 170 -7.23 18.22 -8.03
C ILE A 170 -8.67 18.51 -8.45
N ILE A 171 -9.51 17.48 -8.50
CA ILE A 171 -10.90 17.60 -8.94
C ILE A 171 -11.70 18.47 -7.97
N GLY A 172 -11.55 18.24 -6.66
CA GLY A 172 -12.28 18.96 -5.62
C GLY A 172 -11.93 20.44 -5.53
N ILE A 173 -10.64 20.79 -5.67
CA ILE A 173 -10.19 22.18 -5.68
C ILE A 173 -10.72 22.91 -6.94
N VAL A 174 -10.64 22.28 -8.10
CA VAL A 174 -11.11 22.88 -9.34
C VAL A 174 -12.63 23.09 -9.30
N LEU A 175 -13.40 22.05 -9.03
CA LEU A 175 -14.86 22.14 -9.04
C LEU A 175 -15.38 22.99 -7.87
N GLY A 176 -14.89 22.77 -6.66
CA GLY A 176 -15.25 23.59 -5.50
C GLY A 176 -14.84 25.05 -5.65
N GLY A 177 -13.66 25.27 -6.28
CA GLY A 177 -13.15 26.59 -6.63
C GLY A 177 -14.06 27.34 -7.61
N LEU A 178 -14.42 26.69 -8.69
CA LEU A 178 -15.32 27.27 -9.71
C LEU A 178 -16.69 27.60 -9.11
N GLY A 179 -17.33 26.67 -8.40
CA GLY A 179 -18.64 26.90 -7.77
C GLY A 179 -18.59 28.01 -6.74
N GLY A 180 -17.66 27.96 -5.78
CA GLY A 180 -17.56 28.94 -4.70
C GLY A 180 -17.21 30.35 -5.19
N TYR A 181 -16.33 30.48 -6.19
CA TYR A 181 -15.87 31.77 -6.65
C TYR A 181 -16.85 32.45 -7.61
N PHE A 182 -17.25 31.79 -8.69
CA PHE A 182 -18.11 32.37 -9.72
C PHE A 182 -19.58 32.41 -9.29
N GLY A 183 -20.06 31.46 -8.54
CA GLY A 183 -21.45 31.41 -8.08
C GLY A 183 -22.47 31.15 -9.21
N GLY A 184 -23.69 31.62 -9.01
CA GLY A 184 -24.75 31.60 -10.04
C GLY A 184 -25.07 30.19 -10.56
N ASN A 185 -25.19 30.05 -11.88
CA ASN A 185 -25.54 28.77 -12.51
C ASN A 185 -24.40 27.72 -12.44
N ILE A 186 -23.15 28.18 -12.42
CA ILE A 186 -21.98 27.30 -12.23
C ILE A 186 -22.07 26.62 -10.86
N ASP A 187 -22.33 27.39 -9.83
CA ASP A 187 -22.47 26.88 -8.48
C ASP A 187 -23.64 25.90 -8.36
N LYS A 188 -24.82 26.27 -8.92
CA LYS A 188 -25.99 25.37 -8.93
C LYS A 188 -25.69 24.03 -9.59
N PHE A 189 -25.00 24.03 -10.71
CA PHE A 189 -24.60 22.82 -11.43
C PHE A 189 -23.63 21.97 -10.59
N ILE A 190 -22.59 22.59 -9.99
CA ILE A 190 -21.62 21.85 -9.18
C ILE A 190 -22.26 21.28 -7.91
N VAL A 191 -23.15 22.04 -7.25
CA VAL A 191 -23.90 21.53 -6.10
C VAL A 191 -24.81 20.37 -6.49
N TRP A 192 -25.50 20.46 -7.64
CA TRP A 192 -26.29 19.37 -8.18
C TRP A 192 -25.41 18.12 -8.41
N LEU A 193 -24.25 18.28 -9.05
CA LEU A 193 -23.31 17.18 -9.29
C LEU A 193 -22.83 16.55 -7.97
N ILE A 194 -22.44 17.37 -6.99
CA ILE A 194 -22.07 16.93 -5.65
C ILE A 194 -23.19 16.06 -5.02
N ASN A 195 -24.44 16.52 -5.12
CA ASN A 195 -25.58 15.81 -4.53
C ASN A 195 -25.87 14.49 -5.25
N VAL A 196 -25.72 14.44 -6.57
CA VAL A 196 -25.82 13.17 -7.34
C VAL A 196 -24.80 12.14 -6.86
N PHE A 197 -23.54 12.54 -6.74
CA PHE A 197 -22.49 11.65 -6.26
C PHE A 197 -22.71 11.23 -4.80
N TRP A 198 -23.21 12.12 -3.96
CA TRP A 198 -23.43 11.85 -2.55
C TRP A 198 -24.66 10.98 -2.25
N SER A 199 -25.60 10.90 -3.19
CA SER A 199 -26.77 10.03 -3.05
C SER A 199 -26.42 8.54 -3.21
N ILE A 200 -25.25 8.23 -3.77
CA ILE A 200 -24.79 6.86 -3.99
C ILE A 200 -23.79 6.49 -2.86
N PRO A 201 -23.98 5.35 -2.16
CA PRO A 201 -23.00 4.89 -1.19
C PRO A 201 -21.60 4.77 -1.80
N THR A 202 -20.59 5.42 -1.18
CA THR A 202 -19.23 5.54 -1.73
C THR A 202 -18.64 4.19 -2.14
N LEU A 203 -18.79 3.15 -1.29
CA LEU A 203 -18.26 1.83 -1.60
C LEU A 203 -18.87 1.24 -2.87
N LEU A 204 -20.20 1.38 -3.05
CA LEU A 204 -20.89 0.89 -4.27
C LEU A 204 -20.42 1.64 -5.52
N MET A 205 -20.22 2.95 -5.42
CA MET A 205 -19.72 3.76 -6.52
C MET A 205 -18.28 3.35 -6.90
N VAL A 206 -17.39 3.16 -5.93
CA VAL A 206 -16.02 2.68 -6.19
C VAL A 206 -16.04 1.32 -6.85
N ILE A 207 -16.90 0.38 -6.40
CA ILE A 207 -17.06 -0.94 -7.03
C ILE A 207 -17.51 -0.77 -8.49
N ALA A 208 -18.54 0.03 -8.74
CA ALA A 208 -19.06 0.25 -10.10
C ALA A 208 -17.98 0.83 -11.04
N ILE A 209 -17.24 1.85 -10.59
CA ILE A 209 -16.16 2.45 -11.38
C ILE A 209 -15.03 1.44 -11.61
N THR A 210 -14.62 0.69 -10.57
CA THR A 210 -13.53 -0.30 -10.69
C THR A 210 -13.91 -1.41 -11.67
N LEU A 211 -15.15 -1.89 -11.64
CA LEU A 211 -15.64 -2.91 -12.58
C LEU A 211 -15.74 -2.38 -14.01
N ALA A 212 -16.15 -1.12 -14.19
CA ALA A 212 -16.21 -0.47 -15.50
C ALA A 212 -14.83 -0.24 -16.13
N LEU A 213 -13.82 0.09 -15.30
CA LEU A 213 -12.43 0.28 -15.74
C LEU A 213 -11.66 -1.05 -15.93
N GLY A 214 -12.22 -2.17 -15.45
CA GLY A 214 -11.56 -3.45 -15.40
C GLY A 214 -10.83 -3.69 -14.07
N ARG A 215 -10.48 -4.97 -13.78
CA ARG A 215 -9.80 -5.36 -12.54
C ARG A 215 -8.30 -5.11 -12.67
N GLY A 216 -7.76 -4.20 -11.86
CA GLY A 216 -6.32 -3.93 -11.86
C GLY A 216 -5.92 -2.94 -10.78
N PHE A 217 -4.62 -2.80 -10.61
CA PHE A 217 -4.01 -1.96 -9.57
C PHE A 217 -4.36 -0.47 -9.75
N TRP A 218 -4.15 0.06 -10.97
CA TRP A 218 -4.40 1.47 -11.27
C TRP A 218 -5.87 1.85 -11.25
N GLN A 219 -6.75 0.92 -11.64
CA GLN A 219 -8.18 1.11 -11.67
C GLN A 219 -8.76 1.41 -10.27
N VAL A 220 -8.24 0.73 -9.25
CA VAL A 220 -8.64 0.98 -7.85
C VAL A 220 -8.27 2.40 -7.42
N PHE A 221 -7.07 2.88 -7.73
CA PHE A 221 -6.65 4.24 -7.38
C PHE A 221 -7.51 5.31 -8.01
N ILE A 222 -7.78 5.14 -9.31
CA ILE A 222 -8.61 6.06 -10.07
C ILE A 222 -10.04 6.05 -9.51
N ALA A 223 -10.61 4.87 -9.28
CA ALA A 223 -11.97 4.73 -8.77
C ALA A 223 -12.15 5.40 -7.41
N VAL A 224 -11.22 5.15 -6.46
CA VAL A 224 -11.26 5.77 -5.13
C VAL A 224 -11.08 7.29 -5.24
N GLY A 225 -10.11 7.77 -6.01
CA GLY A 225 -9.87 9.20 -6.19
C GLY A 225 -11.05 9.93 -6.84
N LEU A 226 -11.71 9.29 -7.83
CA LEU A 226 -12.89 9.81 -8.52
C LEU A 226 -14.16 9.83 -7.66
N THR A 227 -14.17 9.19 -6.51
CA THR A 227 -15.31 9.25 -5.59
C THR A 227 -15.11 10.22 -4.43
N MET A 228 -13.86 10.44 -4.01
CA MET A 228 -13.54 11.25 -2.83
C MET A 228 -13.47 12.77 -3.09
N TRP A 229 -13.52 13.22 -4.35
CA TRP A 229 -13.45 14.63 -4.68
C TRP A 229 -14.62 15.46 -4.12
N VAL A 230 -15.77 14.82 -3.89
CA VAL A 230 -17.02 15.48 -3.45
C VAL A 230 -16.85 16.18 -2.11
N GLU A 231 -16.22 15.53 -1.14
CA GLU A 231 -15.94 16.10 0.19
C GLU A 231 -14.98 17.28 0.09
N VAL A 232 -13.93 17.13 -0.72
CA VAL A 232 -12.96 18.20 -0.98
C VAL A 232 -13.65 19.41 -1.64
N ALA A 233 -14.44 19.17 -2.70
CA ALA A 233 -15.16 20.23 -3.41
C ALA A 233 -16.10 21.01 -2.49
N ARG A 234 -16.81 20.33 -1.60
CA ARG A 234 -17.70 20.94 -0.63
C ARG A 234 -16.96 21.86 0.34
N ILE A 235 -15.82 21.38 0.89
CA ILE A 235 -15.02 22.17 1.82
C ILE A 235 -14.43 23.38 1.09
N VAL A 236 -13.83 23.18 -0.08
CA VAL A 236 -13.26 24.27 -0.90
C VAL A 236 -14.30 25.32 -1.23
N ARG A 237 -15.47 24.89 -1.72
CA ARG A 237 -16.59 25.77 -2.02
C ARG A 237 -17.02 26.60 -0.80
N GLY A 238 -17.22 25.93 0.35
CA GLY A 238 -17.64 26.61 1.59
C GLY A 238 -16.62 27.63 2.08
N GLN A 239 -15.34 27.29 2.04
CA GLN A 239 -14.25 28.19 2.40
C GLN A 239 -14.18 29.42 1.46
N ILE A 240 -14.31 29.21 0.15
CA ILE A 240 -14.25 30.29 -0.84
C ILE A 240 -15.45 31.20 -0.68
N LEU A 241 -16.65 30.70 -0.46
CA LEU A 241 -17.82 31.53 -0.20
C LEU A 241 -17.61 32.45 1.02
N SER A 242 -17.06 31.92 2.11
CA SER A 242 -16.76 32.68 3.31
C SER A 242 -15.64 33.71 3.08
N LEU A 243 -14.57 33.38 2.37
CA LEU A 243 -13.43 34.26 2.12
C LEU A 243 -13.76 35.37 1.11
N LYS A 244 -14.63 35.10 0.15
CA LYS A 244 -15.03 36.04 -0.89
C LYS A 244 -15.68 37.33 -0.31
N GLU A 245 -16.33 37.20 0.85
CA GLU A 245 -16.97 38.35 1.55
C GLU A 245 -15.99 39.13 2.41
N ARG A 246 -14.75 38.70 2.56
CA ARG A 246 -13.75 39.43 3.35
C ARG A 246 -13.30 40.72 2.65
N THR A 247 -13.11 41.79 3.44
CA THR A 247 -12.75 43.10 2.95
C THR A 247 -11.49 43.14 2.09
N PHE A 248 -10.46 42.37 2.44
CA PHE A 248 -9.22 42.31 1.66
C PHE A 248 -9.41 41.72 0.25
N ILE A 249 -10.36 40.78 0.06
CA ILE A 249 -10.71 40.22 -1.25
C ILE A 249 -11.53 41.27 -2.05
N GLN A 250 -12.44 41.95 -1.39
CA GLN A 250 -13.22 43.02 -2.03
C GLN A 250 -12.29 44.18 -2.47
N SER A 251 -11.34 44.59 -1.62
CA SER A 251 -10.31 45.57 -1.98
C SER A 251 -9.47 45.14 -3.18
N ALA A 252 -9.08 43.86 -3.26
CA ALA A 252 -8.34 43.33 -4.40
C ALA A 252 -9.14 43.42 -5.72
N LYS A 253 -10.47 43.21 -5.66
CA LYS A 253 -11.36 43.39 -6.81
C LYS A 253 -11.44 44.89 -7.25
N VAL A 254 -11.59 45.80 -6.29
CA VAL A 254 -11.61 47.25 -6.55
C VAL A 254 -10.30 47.71 -7.17
N LEU A 255 -9.17 47.15 -6.75
CA LEU A 255 -7.85 47.40 -7.33
C LEU A 255 -7.64 46.79 -8.73
N GLY A 256 -8.67 46.13 -9.28
CA GLY A 256 -8.65 45.58 -10.64
C GLY A 256 -7.86 44.25 -10.78
N PHE A 257 -7.61 43.52 -9.70
CA PHE A 257 -6.95 42.22 -9.81
C PHE A 257 -7.83 41.22 -10.55
N THR A 258 -7.23 40.44 -11.43
CA THR A 258 -7.94 39.38 -12.19
C THR A 258 -8.47 38.29 -11.27
N ASN A 259 -9.57 37.64 -11.64
CA ASN A 259 -10.18 36.55 -10.88
C ASN A 259 -9.18 35.41 -10.60
N PHE A 260 -8.34 35.05 -11.57
CA PHE A 260 -7.28 34.08 -11.43
C PHE A 260 -6.29 34.45 -10.33
N ARG A 261 -5.82 35.73 -10.34
CA ARG A 261 -4.90 36.23 -9.32
C ARG A 261 -5.52 36.18 -7.93
N ILE A 262 -6.78 36.61 -7.79
CA ILE A 262 -7.49 36.55 -6.51
C ILE A 262 -7.63 35.12 -6.03
N LEU A 263 -8.04 34.20 -6.89
CA LEU A 263 -8.27 32.77 -6.51
C LEU A 263 -6.96 32.09 -6.10
N PHE A 264 -5.91 32.21 -6.93
CA PHE A 264 -4.68 31.40 -6.70
C PHE A 264 -3.72 32.09 -5.69
N TYR A 265 -3.63 33.39 -5.64
CA TYR A 265 -2.66 34.08 -4.78
C TYR A 265 -3.25 34.60 -3.45
N HIS A 266 -4.56 34.81 -3.39
CA HIS A 266 -5.18 35.37 -2.18
C HIS A 266 -6.07 34.33 -1.46
N ILE A 267 -6.88 33.53 -2.18
CA ILE A 267 -7.83 32.62 -1.57
C ILE A 267 -7.20 31.25 -1.34
N LEU A 268 -6.59 30.64 -2.37
CA LEU A 268 -6.07 29.28 -2.30
C LEU A 268 -5.08 29.05 -1.14
N PRO A 269 -4.12 29.95 -0.86
CA PRO A 269 -3.22 29.78 0.29
C PRO A 269 -3.93 29.74 1.64
N LEU A 270 -5.07 30.43 1.78
CA LEU A 270 -5.84 30.47 3.02
C LEU A 270 -6.69 29.22 3.26
N ILE A 271 -7.01 28.47 2.21
CA ILE A 271 -7.74 27.21 2.33
C ILE A 271 -6.82 25.99 2.45
N VAL A 272 -5.50 26.14 2.34
CA VAL A 272 -4.54 25.05 2.51
C VAL A 272 -4.69 24.32 3.87
N PRO A 273 -4.82 25.02 5.03
CA PRO A 273 -4.99 24.33 6.30
C PRO A 273 -6.19 23.36 6.34
N PRO A 274 -7.43 23.77 6.00
CA PRO A 274 -8.55 22.83 5.93
C PRO A 274 -8.35 21.74 4.87
N LEU A 275 -7.64 22.00 3.77
CA LEU A 275 -7.31 20.99 2.77
C LEU A 275 -6.37 19.92 3.32
N ILE A 276 -5.39 20.27 4.14
CA ILE A 276 -4.51 19.28 4.80
C ILE A 276 -5.33 18.38 5.71
N VAL A 277 -6.25 18.92 6.49
CA VAL A 277 -7.09 18.12 7.41
C VAL A 277 -7.96 17.13 6.65
N ILE A 278 -8.67 17.58 5.60
CA ILE A 278 -9.52 16.66 4.81
C ILE A 278 -8.67 15.65 4.03
N SER A 279 -7.47 16.03 3.57
CA SER A 279 -6.56 15.12 2.90
C SER A 279 -6.11 13.98 3.81
N ALA A 280 -5.82 14.27 5.08
CA ALA A 280 -5.46 13.25 6.05
C ALA A 280 -6.63 12.27 6.33
N ALA A 281 -7.86 12.80 6.47
CA ALA A 281 -9.05 11.98 6.63
C ALA A 281 -9.32 11.10 5.39
N ASN A 282 -9.23 11.69 4.20
CA ASN A 282 -9.41 10.99 2.93
C ASN A 282 -8.33 9.95 2.68
N PHE A 283 -7.08 10.21 3.12
CA PHE A 283 -6.00 9.24 3.02
C PHE A 283 -6.31 7.96 3.82
N ALA A 284 -6.74 8.11 5.07
CA ALA A 284 -7.14 6.97 5.90
C ALA A 284 -8.36 6.23 5.31
N SER A 285 -9.37 6.97 4.85
CA SER A 285 -10.56 6.42 4.20
C SER A 285 -10.23 5.67 2.91
N ALA A 286 -9.29 6.16 2.09
CA ALA A 286 -8.85 5.50 0.86
C ALA A 286 -8.23 4.13 1.14
N ILE A 287 -7.39 4.02 2.17
CA ILE A 287 -6.80 2.73 2.58
C ILE A 287 -7.89 1.77 3.08
N LEU A 288 -8.87 2.25 3.85
CA LEU A 288 -9.98 1.43 4.33
C LEU A 288 -10.87 0.95 3.19
N ILE A 289 -11.19 1.82 2.23
CA ILE A 289 -11.99 1.47 1.03
C ILE A 289 -11.24 0.42 0.19
N GLU A 290 -9.94 0.61 -0.06
CA GLU A 290 -9.12 -0.38 -0.75
C GLU A 290 -9.12 -1.73 -0.03
N SER A 291 -8.95 -1.71 1.28
CA SER A 291 -8.97 -2.93 2.09
C SER A 291 -10.31 -3.67 1.97
N GLY A 292 -11.42 -2.93 1.98
CA GLY A 292 -12.76 -3.48 1.73
C GLY A 292 -12.91 -4.07 0.33
N LEU A 293 -12.42 -3.36 -0.69
CA LEU A 293 -12.43 -3.86 -2.08
C LEU A 293 -11.57 -5.10 -2.26
N SER A 294 -10.38 -5.11 -1.66
CA SER A 294 -9.47 -6.26 -1.66
C SER A 294 -10.10 -7.46 -0.95
N PHE A 295 -10.79 -7.23 0.18
CA PHE A 295 -11.53 -8.28 0.88
C PHE A 295 -12.65 -8.87 0.01
N LEU A 296 -13.36 -8.05 -0.77
CA LEU A 296 -14.37 -8.50 -1.74
C LEU A 296 -13.76 -9.14 -3.02
N GLY A 297 -12.45 -9.10 -3.18
CA GLY A 297 -11.75 -9.64 -4.36
C GLY A 297 -11.74 -8.74 -5.58
N ILE A 298 -12.07 -7.45 -5.40
CA ILE A 298 -12.11 -6.45 -6.47
C ILE A 298 -10.92 -5.49 -6.38
N GLY A 299 -10.23 -5.46 -5.24
CA GLY A 299 -9.06 -4.60 -4.96
C GLY A 299 -7.79 -5.02 -5.69
N ALA A 300 -6.64 -4.77 -5.05
CA ALA A 300 -5.34 -5.17 -5.58
C ALA A 300 -5.28 -6.68 -5.83
N GLN A 301 -4.95 -7.07 -7.06
CA GLN A 301 -4.91 -8.48 -7.46
C GLN A 301 -3.55 -9.12 -7.16
N PRO A 302 -3.49 -10.42 -6.83
CA PRO A 302 -2.24 -11.15 -6.76
C PRO A 302 -1.42 -10.99 -8.06
N PRO A 303 -0.09 -10.93 -7.99
CA PRO A 303 0.76 -11.21 -6.82
C PRO A 303 1.01 -10.02 -5.87
N LEU A 304 0.45 -8.83 -6.15
CA LEU A 304 0.68 -7.60 -5.38
C LEU A 304 0.21 -7.75 -3.92
N PRO A 305 1.10 -7.56 -2.93
CA PRO A 305 0.68 -7.56 -1.55
C PRO A 305 0.05 -6.21 -1.19
N SER A 306 -1.22 -6.19 -0.78
CA SER A 306 -1.83 -5.08 -0.05
C SER A 306 -2.26 -5.55 1.32
N TRP A 307 -2.33 -4.64 2.29
CA TRP A 307 -2.76 -5.01 3.63
C TRP A 307 -4.17 -5.62 3.64
N GLY A 308 -5.08 -5.06 2.85
CA GLY A 308 -6.43 -5.58 2.68
C GLY A 308 -6.47 -6.97 2.07
N GLY A 309 -5.69 -7.20 1.02
CA GLY A 309 -5.54 -8.52 0.39
C GLY A 309 -4.98 -9.56 1.34
N MET A 310 -3.97 -9.20 2.15
CA MET A 310 -3.39 -10.08 3.16
C MET A 310 -4.40 -10.47 4.24
N VAL A 311 -5.22 -9.52 4.72
CA VAL A 311 -6.29 -9.81 5.68
C VAL A 311 -7.31 -10.77 5.07
N LYS A 312 -7.74 -10.55 3.82
CA LYS A 312 -8.66 -11.43 3.10
C LYS A 312 -8.12 -12.85 3.00
N ASP A 313 -6.89 -13.00 2.52
CA ASP A 313 -6.27 -14.31 2.28
C ASP A 313 -6.18 -15.13 3.56
N HIS A 314 -5.98 -14.48 4.71
CA HIS A 314 -5.73 -15.13 5.99
C HIS A 314 -6.93 -15.09 6.95
N PHE A 315 -8.07 -14.50 6.59
CA PHE A 315 -9.22 -14.34 7.49
C PHE A 315 -9.68 -15.65 8.14
N LYS A 316 -9.72 -16.74 7.37
CA LYS A 316 -10.08 -18.09 7.87
C LYS A 316 -9.14 -18.63 8.94
N TYR A 317 -7.88 -18.18 8.98
CA TYR A 317 -6.89 -18.65 9.95
C TYR A 317 -7.14 -18.13 11.37
N LEU A 318 -8.01 -17.11 11.55
CA LEU A 318 -8.52 -16.75 12.88
C LEU A 318 -9.23 -17.93 13.56
N LEU A 319 -10.03 -18.67 12.78
CA LEU A 319 -10.79 -19.82 13.27
C LEU A 319 -9.92 -21.09 13.36
N LEU A 320 -8.85 -21.17 12.58
CA LEU A 320 -7.94 -22.34 12.52
C LEU A 320 -6.80 -22.28 13.57
N GLY A 321 -6.90 -21.39 14.57
CA GLY A 321 -5.91 -21.31 15.65
C GLY A 321 -4.56 -20.68 15.24
N LYS A 322 -4.50 -19.97 14.10
CA LYS A 322 -3.32 -19.23 13.63
C LYS A 322 -3.64 -17.74 13.45
N PRO A 323 -4.09 -17.03 14.50
CA PRO A 323 -4.58 -15.67 14.39
C PRO A 323 -3.51 -14.66 13.94
N TYR A 324 -2.22 -14.95 14.17
CA TYR A 324 -1.11 -14.08 13.80
C TYR A 324 -1.10 -13.75 12.29
N LEU A 325 -1.50 -14.69 11.43
CA LEU A 325 -1.56 -14.48 9.98
C LEU A 325 -2.54 -13.37 9.58
N THR A 326 -3.61 -13.20 10.33
CA THR A 326 -4.64 -12.19 10.08
C THR A 326 -4.42 -10.92 10.89
N ILE A 327 -3.93 -11.06 12.14
CA ILE A 327 -3.78 -9.93 13.07
C ILE A 327 -2.59 -9.06 12.69
N LEU A 328 -1.47 -9.63 12.26
CA LEU A 328 -0.27 -8.85 11.91
C LEU A 328 -0.48 -7.78 10.83
N PRO A 329 -1.26 -8.03 9.75
CA PRO A 329 -1.61 -6.97 8.80
C PRO A 329 -2.62 -5.94 9.33
N ARG A 330 -3.41 -6.27 10.36
CA ARG A 330 -4.48 -5.41 10.92
C ARG A 330 -3.99 -4.12 11.60
N PRO A 331 -2.96 -4.15 12.47
CA PRO A 331 -2.52 -2.94 13.16
C PRO A 331 -2.05 -1.83 12.24
N THR A 332 -1.64 -2.16 11.04
CA THR A 332 -1.20 -1.20 10.03
C THR A 332 -2.37 -0.46 9.36
N ILE A 333 -3.58 -1.03 9.42
CA ILE A 333 -4.80 -0.46 8.81
C ILE A 333 -5.60 0.39 9.82
N MET A 334 -5.57 0.04 11.11
CA MET A 334 -6.51 0.58 12.13
C MET A 334 -5.96 1.70 13.02
N ARG A 335 -4.84 2.34 12.67
CA ARG A 335 -4.33 3.48 13.46
C ARG A 335 -4.25 4.76 12.67
#